data_a70aa0b0d06b0da22e1435c920a638b5
#
_entry.id   a70aa0b0d06b0da22e1435c920a638b5
#
_cell.length_a   1.000
_cell.length_b   1.000
_cell.length_c   1.000
_cell.angle_alpha   90.00
_cell.angle_beta   90.00
_cell.angle_gamma   90.00
#
_symmetry.space_group_name_H-M   'P 1'
#
loop_
_entity.id
_entity.type
_entity.pdbx_description
1 polymer ?
#
loop_
_entity_poly.entity_id
_entity_poly.type
_entity_poly.pdbx_seq_one_letter_code
_entity_poly.pdbx_strand_id
1 'polypeptide(L)'
;FDNVTLSRANLREGVIWITPADEDKKEIVQEMANDYVRMACAESAKMVVPRTNPNHGNNKRILVVGGGISGMTAAIEASKTGYDVLLVERTGSLGGMAAKLAKRVPFREPYAAPVDTGVADLIKKIEFDKHITLFLNSTISKTSGAPGQFSVDIAKESGGITTENIGGIIMASGFTPYDMNKLTHLGAGKS
;
A
#
# COMPACT_ATOMS: atom_id res chain seq x y z
N PHE A 1 -16.90 -8.96 9.07
CA PHE A 1 -17.68 -8.80 7.81
C PHE A 1 -17.73 -10.08 6.94
N ASP A 2 -17.38 -11.23 7.50
CA ASP A 2 -17.17 -12.47 6.71
C ASP A 2 -18.43 -13.00 6.04
N ASN A 3 -19.62 -12.53 6.45
CA ASN A 3 -20.91 -12.95 5.92
C ASN A 3 -21.80 -11.78 5.45
N VAL A 4 -21.17 -10.66 5.06
CA VAL A 4 -21.88 -9.45 4.65
C VAL A 4 -21.46 -9.06 3.24
N THR A 5 -22.43 -8.75 2.40
CA THR A 5 -22.21 -8.07 1.12
C THR A 5 -22.29 -6.57 1.31
N LEU A 6 -21.45 -5.82 0.62
CA LEU A 6 -21.41 -4.36 0.69
C LEU A 6 -21.47 -3.79 -0.71
N SER A 7 -22.46 -2.93 -0.98
CA SER A 7 -22.50 -2.08 -2.16
C SER A 7 -22.31 -0.61 -1.76
N ARG A 8 -21.70 0.18 -2.61
CA ARG A 8 -21.40 1.60 -2.35
C ARG A 8 -22.04 2.49 -3.38
N ALA A 9 -22.93 3.39 -2.95
CA ALA A 9 -23.46 4.46 -3.80
C ALA A 9 -22.49 5.67 -3.75
N ASN A 10 -21.87 6.00 -4.88
CA ASN A 10 -20.99 7.16 -4.99
C ASN A 10 -21.81 8.43 -5.30
N LEU A 11 -22.34 9.07 -4.27
CA LEU A 11 -23.17 10.27 -4.42
C LEU A 11 -22.35 11.53 -4.63
N ARG A 12 -21.17 11.65 -4.02
CA ARG A 12 -20.36 12.86 -4.09
C ARG A 12 -19.76 13.06 -5.47
N GLU A 13 -18.96 12.13 -5.95
CA GLU A 13 -18.27 12.22 -7.23
C GLU A 13 -19.20 11.87 -8.41
N GLY A 14 -20.13 10.94 -8.21
CA GLY A 14 -21.02 10.45 -9.27
C GLY A 14 -22.29 11.29 -9.49
N VAL A 15 -22.66 12.16 -8.55
CA VAL A 15 -23.88 12.98 -8.64
C VAL A 15 -23.54 14.45 -8.42
N ILE A 16 -23.05 14.81 -7.22
CA ILE A 16 -22.92 16.21 -6.80
C ILE A 16 -21.82 16.95 -7.59
N TRP A 17 -20.68 16.34 -7.77
CA TRP A 17 -19.53 16.99 -8.43
C TRP A 17 -19.66 17.11 -9.95
N ILE A 18 -20.43 16.22 -10.58
CA ILE A 18 -20.64 16.25 -12.03
C ILE A 18 -21.82 17.14 -12.46
N THR A 19 -22.67 17.56 -11.51
CA THR A 19 -23.81 18.42 -11.79
C THR A 19 -23.53 19.82 -11.24
N PRO A 20 -23.56 20.88 -12.08
CA PRO A 20 -23.37 22.25 -11.61
C PRO A 20 -24.36 22.60 -10.49
N ALA A 21 -23.88 23.34 -9.49
CA ALA A 21 -24.69 23.83 -8.37
C ALA A 21 -25.60 24.97 -8.85
N ASP A 22 -26.74 24.60 -9.44
CA ASP A 22 -27.75 25.49 -9.98
C ASP A 22 -29.09 25.20 -9.33
N GLU A 23 -29.82 26.21 -8.91
CA GLU A 23 -31.12 26.04 -8.24
C GLU A 23 -32.09 25.25 -9.08
N ASP A 24 -32.08 25.49 -10.40
CA ASP A 24 -32.99 24.85 -11.36
C ASP A 24 -32.69 23.34 -11.55
N LYS A 25 -31.57 22.86 -11.05
CA LYS A 25 -31.11 21.47 -11.20
C LYS A 25 -31.27 20.63 -9.95
N LYS A 26 -31.75 21.17 -8.85
CA LYS A 26 -31.93 20.47 -7.59
C LYS A 26 -32.77 19.20 -7.72
N GLU A 27 -33.84 19.24 -8.47
CA GLU A 27 -34.69 18.07 -8.71
C GLU A 27 -33.96 16.97 -9.46
N ILE A 28 -33.20 17.33 -10.50
CA ILE A 28 -32.39 16.38 -11.28
C ILE A 28 -31.33 15.73 -10.40
N VAL A 29 -30.62 16.51 -9.58
CA VAL A 29 -29.63 16.01 -8.65
C VAL A 29 -30.24 15.05 -7.65
N GLN A 30 -31.43 15.37 -7.13
CA GLN A 30 -32.14 14.50 -6.18
C GLN A 30 -32.58 13.19 -6.85
N GLU A 31 -33.09 13.22 -8.08
CA GLU A 31 -33.45 12.01 -8.82
C GLU A 31 -32.23 11.14 -9.12
N MET A 32 -31.12 11.73 -9.57
CA MET A 32 -29.88 11.01 -9.78
C MET A 32 -29.38 10.36 -8.48
N ALA A 33 -29.40 11.07 -7.35
CA ALA A 33 -29.02 10.51 -6.07
C ALA A 33 -29.90 9.31 -5.67
N ASN A 34 -31.23 9.44 -5.87
CA ASN A 34 -32.17 8.36 -5.62
C ASN A 34 -31.88 7.14 -6.49
N ASP A 35 -31.53 7.34 -7.76
CA ASP A 35 -31.21 6.25 -8.68
C ASP A 35 -29.89 5.55 -8.29
N TYR A 36 -28.86 6.28 -7.90
CA TYR A 36 -27.63 5.69 -7.39
C TYR A 36 -27.88 4.83 -6.14
N VAL A 37 -28.72 5.31 -5.22
CA VAL A 37 -29.11 4.53 -4.03
C VAL A 37 -29.93 3.30 -4.43
N ARG A 38 -30.90 3.43 -5.33
CA ARG A 38 -31.71 2.28 -5.84
C ARG A 38 -30.81 1.24 -6.51
N MET A 39 -29.84 1.67 -7.34
CA MET A 39 -28.88 0.77 -7.98
C MET A 39 -28.04 0.02 -6.93
N ALA A 40 -27.50 0.71 -5.93
CA ALA A 40 -26.72 0.09 -4.86
C ALA A 40 -27.57 -0.91 -4.03
N CYS A 41 -28.83 -0.58 -3.75
CA CYS A 41 -29.76 -1.49 -3.08
C CYS A 41 -30.04 -2.73 -3.93
N ALA A 42 -30.31 -2.54 -5.23
CA ALA A 42 -30.55 -3.64 -6.16
C ALA A 42 -29.33 -4.53 -6.34
N GLU A 43 -28.14 -3.96 -6.41
CA GLU A 43 -26.87 -4.67 -6.42
C GLU A 43 -26.71 -5.50 -5.16
N SER A 44 -26.81 -4.87 -3.97
CA SER A 44 -26.66 -5.54 -2.68
C SER A 44 -27.66 -6.69 -2.50
N ALA A 45 -28.90 -6.52 -2.97
CA ALA A 45 -29.91 -7.58 -2.90
C ALA A 45 -29.63 -8.79 -3.81
N LYS A 46 -28.84 -8.60 -4.86
CA LYS A 46 -28.44 -9.67 -5.81
C LYS A 46 -27.06 -10.25 -5.52
N MET A 47 -26.27 -9.62 -4.67
CA MET A 47 -24.95 -10.10 -4.28
C MET A 47 -25.08 -11.41 -3.52
N VAL A 48 -24.17 -12.33 -3.83
CA VAL A 48 -23.99 -13.58 -3.08
C VAL A 48 -22.65 -13.51 -2.39
N VAL A 49 -22.62 -13.81 -1.09
CA VAL A 49 -21.37 -13.89 -0.33
C VAL A 49 -20.46 -14.93 -0.99
N PRO A 50 -19.24 -14.56 -1.41
CA PRO A 50 -18.31 -15.51 -2.00
C PRO A 50 -18.03 -16.64 -1.01
N ARG A 51 -18.17 -17.88 -1.48
CA ARG A 51 -17.79 -19.04 -0.67
C ARG A 51 -16.28 -19.10 -0.58
N THR A 52 -15.76 -19.28 0.63
CA THR A 52 -14.35 -19.62 0.81
C THR A 52 -14.02 -20.92 0.10
N ASN A 53 -12.93 -20.94 -0.65
CA ASN A 53 -12.47 -22.18 -1.25
C ASN A 53 -11.77 -23.03 -0.19
N PRO A 54 -12.35 -24.15 0.27
CA PRO A 54 -11.77 -24.97 1.35
C PRO A 54 -10.44 -25.63 0.96
N ASN A 55 -10.13 -25.70 -0.33
CA ASN A 55 -8.92 -26.34 -0.86
C ASN A 55 -7.72 -25.39 -1.00
N HIS A 56 -7.89 -24.11 -0.73
CA HIS A 56 -6.78 -23.18 -0.70
C HIS A 56 -6.23 -23.06 0.73
N GLY A 57 -5.12 -23.77 0.98
CA GLY A 57 -4.33 -23.54 2.19
C GLY A 57 -3.92 -22.07 2.26
N ASN A 58 -4.36 -21.37 3.29
CA ASN A 58 -3.95 -19.98 3.51
C ASN A 58 -2.52 -19.96 4.03
N ASN A 59 -1.57 -19.66 3.17
CA ASN A 59 -0.21 -19.38 3.62
C ASN A 59 -0.22 -18.08 4.45
N LYS A 60 0.31 -18.16 5.68
CA LYS A 60 0.36 -17.02 6.61
C LYS A 60 1.62 -16.18 6.48
N ARG A 61 2.44 -16.40 5.46
CA ARG A 61 3.61 -15.57 5.18
C ARG A 61 3.24 -14.40 4.28
N ILE A 62 3.73 -13.23 4.60
CA ILE A 62 3.49 -11.99 3.85
C ILE A 62 4.79 -11.52 3.23
N LEU A 63 4.77 -11.22 1.94
CA LEU A 63 5.85 -10.52 1.27
C LEU A 63 5.59 -9.00 1.30
N VAL A 64 6.57 -8.24 1.75
CA VAL A 64 6.58 -6.78 1.62
C VAL A 64 7.69 -6.39 0.67
N VAL A 65 7.35 -5.68 -0.40
CA VAL A 65 8.30 -5.23 -1.43
C VAL A 65 8.59 -3.75 -1.24
N GLY A 66 9.82 -3.45 -0.81
CA GLY A 66 10.34 -2.12 -0.53
C GLY A 66 10.57 -1.87 0.96
N GLY A 67 11.82 -1.54 1.32
CA GLY A 67 12.29 -1.27 2.68
C GLY A 67 12.22 0.20 3.09
N GLY A 68 11.34 1.00 2.46
CA GLY A 68 11.04 2.37 2.86
C GLY A 68 10.14 2.43 4.10
N ILE A 69 9.75 3.66 4.50
CA ILE A 69 8.93 3.87 5.71
C ILE A 69 7.61 3.08 5.66
N SER A 70 6.95 3.06 4.50
CA SER A 70 5.69 2.33 4.31
C SER A 70 5.87 0.81 4.45
N GLY A 71 6.92 0.26 3.79
CA GLY A 71 7.19 -1.18 3.85
C GLY A 71 7.64 -1.63 5.23
N MET A 72 8.53 -0.90 5.88
CA MET A 72 8.93 -1.20 7.25
C MET A 72 7.76 -1.17 8.24
N THR A 73 6.88 -0.16 8.12
CA THR A 73 5.68 -0.08 8.95
C THR A 73 4.74 -1.26 8.68
N ALA A 74 4.50 -1.58 7.41
CA ALA A 74 3.65 -2.72 7.04
C ALA A 74 4.22 -4.04 7.56
N ALA A 75 5.54 -4.25 7.47
CA ALA A 75 6.20 -5.45 7.96
C ALA A 75 6.06 -5.60 9.49
N ILE A 76 6.29 -4.51 10.23
CA ILE A 76 6.14 -4.49 11.70
C ILE A 76 4.69 -4.76 12.11
N GLU A 77 3.72 -4.13 11.47
CA GLU A 77 2.31 -4.33 11.82
C GLU A 77 1.84 -5.77 11.46
N ALA A 78 2.28 -6.33 10.33
CA ALA A 78 2.00 -7.71 9.98
C ALA A 78 2.63 -8.69 11.00
N SER A 79 3.88 -8.49 11.40
CA SER A 79 4.54 -9.29 12.42
C SER A 79 3.79 -9.27 13.76
N LYS A 80 3.34 -8.10 14.22
CA LYS A 80 2.56 -7.95 15.45
C LYS A 80 1.24 -8.75 15.44
N THR A 81 0.68 -8.99 14.27
CA THR A 81 -0.54 -9.80 14.11
C THR A 81 -0.27 -11.29 13.93
N GLY A 82 0.99 -11.71 14.07
CA GLY A 82 1.41 -13.11 14.06
C GLY A 82 1.70 -13.69 12.67
N TYR A 83 1.94 -12.83 11.68
CA TYR A 83 2.40 -13.27 10.36
C TYR A 83 3.93 -13.30 10.29
N ASP A 84 4.48 -14.30 9.61
CA ASP A 84 5.87 -14.27 9.18
C ASP A 84 6.00 -13.38 7.94
N VAL A 85 6.98 -12.49 7.94
CA VAL A 85 7.14 -11.47 6.92
C VAL A 85 8.46 -11.63 6.19
N LEU A 86 8.43 -11.59 4.87
CA LEU A 86 9.61 -11.42 4.02
C LEU A 86 9.66 -9.97 3.56
N LEU A 87 10.66 -9.21 4.00
CA LEU A 87 10.87 -7.83 3.57
C LEU A 87 11.99 -7.79 2.54
N VAL A 88 11.65 -7.43 1.31
CA VAL A 88 12.59 -7.36 0.18
C VAL A 88 12.90 -5.91 -0.15
N GLU A 89 14.18 -5.54 -0.09
CA GLU A 89 14.68 -4.21 -0.43
C GLU A 89 15.75 -4.29 -1.51
N ARG A 90 15.60 -3.48 -2.53
CA ARG A 90 16.50 -3.43 -3.69
C ARG A 90 17.90 -2.95 -3.34
N THR A 91 18.00 -2.03 -2.40
CA THR A 91 19.28 -1.44 -1.96
C THR A 91 19.87 -2.19 -0.76
N GLY A 92 21.12 -1.90 -0.46
CA GLY A 92 21.82 -2.49 0.71
C GLY A 92 21.39 -1.90 2.06
N SER A 93 20.41 -0.99 2.10
CA SER A 93 19.95 -0.35 3.34
C SER A 93 18.47 -0.08 3.36
N LEU A 94 17.88 -0.15 4.55
CA LEU A 94 16.49 0.24 4.79
C LEU A 94 16.33 1.76 4.91
N GLY A 95 15.07 2.22 4.89
CA GLY A 95 14.67 3.60 5.14
C GLY A 95 14.20 4.36 3.91
N GLY A 96 14.64 3.97 2.71
CA GLY A 96 14.19 4.55 1.45
C GLY A 96 14.37 6.08 1.40
N MET A 97 13.36 6.79 0.90
CA MET A 97 13.37 8.26 0.80
C MET A 97 13.43 8.97 2.15
N ALA A 98 12.76 8.40 3.17
CA ALA A 98 12.72 9.01 4.50
C ALA A 98 14.08 9.04 5.20
N ALA A 99 14.97 8.09 4.90
CA ALA A 99 16.34 8.09 5.41
C ALA A 99 17.22 9.24 4.85
N LYS A 100 16.81 9.83 3.72
CA LYS A 100 17.50 10.98 3.10
C LYS A 100 17.06 12.32 3.67
N LEU A 101 16.03 12.34 4.50
CA LEU A 101 15.50 13.55 5.12
C LEU A 101 16.16 13.78 6.48
N ALA A 102 16.58 15.03 6.75
CA ALA A 102 17.10 15.40 8.06
C ALA A 102 16.01 15.39 9.14
N LYS A 103 14.81 15.86 8.77
CA LYS A 103 13.64 15.98 9.66
C LYS A 103 12.36 15.86 8.85
N ARG A 104 11.24 15.64 9.53
CA ARG A 104 9.89 15.65 8.94
C ARG A 104 8.94 16.57 9.69
N VAL A 105 7.87 16.96 9.04
CA VAL A 105 6.76 17.66 9.69
C VAL A 105 6.05 16.68 10.62
N PRO A 106 5.66 17.10 11.85
CA PRO A 106 4.87 16.26 12.75
C PRO A 106 3.56 15.80 12.11
N PHE A 107 3.10 14.60 12.41
CA PHE A 107 1.81 14.09 11.91
C PHE A 107 0.60 14.63 12.68
N ARG A 108 0.83 15.31 13.80
CA ARG A 108 -0.22 15.84 14.68
C ARG A 108 0.05 17.30 14.98
N GLU A 109 -1.02 18.03 15.25
CA GLU A 109 -0.94 19.40 15.73
C GLU A 109 -0.04 19.52 16.98
N PRO A 110 0.62 20.66 17.16
CA PRO A 110 0.50 21.94 16.43
C PRO A 110 1.36 22.07 15.16
N TYR A 111 2.00 21.04 14.66
CA TYR A 111 2.90 21.03 13.47
C TYR A 111 4.06 22.05 13.53
N ALA A 112 4.36 22.57 14.74
CA ALA A 112 5.15 23.78 14.91
C ALA A 112 6.65 23.60 14.64
N ALA A 113 7.22 22.46 15.03
CA ALA A 113 8.65 22.20 14.88
C ALA A 113 8.90 20.88 14.14
N PRO A 114 9.84 20.87 13.16
CA PRO A 114 10.26 19.63 12.51
C PRO A 114 10.84 18.63 13.52
N VAL A 115 10.40 17.38 13.42
CA VAL A 115 10.82 16.28 14.30
C VAL A 115 11.70 15.29 13.54
N ASP A 116 12.33 14.37 14.27
CA ASP A 116 13.06 13.25 13.68
C ASP A 116 12.16 12.41 12.76
N THR A 117 12.74 11.82 11.73
CA THR A 117 12.00 10.99 10.78
C THR A 117 11.47 9.70 11.40
N GLY A 118 12.09 9.21 12.46
CA GLY A 118 11.79 7.94 13.12
C GLY A 118 12.28 6.71 12.36
N VAL A 119 13.03 6.88 11.28
CA VAL A 119 13.51 5.78 10.42
C VAL A 119 14.45 4.87 11.18
N ALA A 120 15.38 5.41 11.97
CA ALA A 120 16.34 4.62 12.75
C ALA A 120 15.64 3.66 13.73
N ASP A 121 14.56 4.10 14.36
CA ASP A 121 13.77 3.26 15.26
C ASP A 121 13.01 2.16 14.55
N LEU A 122 12.51 2.44 13.33
CA LEU A 122 11.86 1.43 12.50
C LEU A 122 12.87 0.37 12.05
N ILE A 123 14.07 0.78 11.62
CA ILE A 123 15.13 -0.14 11.22
C ILE A 123 15.49 -1.08 12.38
N LYS A 124 15.74 -0.54 13.58
CA LYS A 124 15.99 -1.35 14.76
C LYS A 124 14.87 -2.36 15.03
N LYS A 125 13.60 -1.95 14.93
CA LYS A 125 12.48 -2.87 15.12
C LYS A 125 12.47 -4.01 14.11
N ILE A 126 12.78 -3.74 12.85
CA ILE A 126 12.92 -4.76 11.81
C ILE A 126 14.05 -5.74 12.12
N GLU A 127 15.23 -5.23 12.50
CA GLU A 127 16.42 -6.04 12.75
C GLU A 127 16.26 -6.97 13.96
N PHE A 128 15.49 -6.56 14.97
CA PHE A 128 15.27 -7.36 16.18
C PHE A 128 14.01 -8.23 16.13
N ASP A 129 13.19 -8.11 15.08
CA ASP A 129 11.97 -8.89 14.96
C ASP A 129 12.22 -10.25 14.32
N LYS A 130 12.07 -11.31 15.12
CA LYS A 130 12.30 -12.70 14.68
C LYS A 130 11.33 -13.22 13.62
N HIS A 131 10.19 -12.56 13.44
CA HIS A 131 9.19 -12.91 12.42
C HIS A 131 9.43 -12.19 11.09
N ILE A 132 10.41 -11.28 11.03
CA ILE A 132 10.74 -10.56 9.80
C ILE A 132 12.06 -11.10 9.24
N THR A 133 11.99 -11.68 8.05
CA THR A 133 13.18 -12.08 7.28
C THR A 133 13.50 -10.99 6.26
N LEU A 134 14.69 -10.42 6.36
CA LEU A 134 15.13 -9.31 5.54
C LEU A 134 15.99 -9.79 4.36
N PHE A 135 15.62 -9.36 3.16
CA PHE A 135 16.37 -9.53 1.91
C PHE A 135 16.82 -8.17 1.39
N LEU A 136 18.06 -7.77 1.69
CA LEU A 136 18.70 -6.59 1.10
C LEU A 136 19.35 -6.93 -0.24
N ASN A 137 19.64 -5.90 -1.06
CA ASN A 137 20.19 -6.04 -2.41
C ASN A 137 19.43 -7.09 -3.23
N SER A 138 18.10 -7.10 -3.10
CA SER A 138 17.25 -8.14 -3.66
C SER A 138 16.02 -7.55 -4.35
N THR A 139 15.60 -8.20 -5.41
CA THR A 139 14.40 -7.81 -6.19
C THR A 139 13.52 -9.01 -6.47
N ILE A 140 12.26 -8.75 -6.79
CA ILE A 140 11.34 -9.81 -7.24
C ILE A 140 11.54 -10.00 -8.74
N SER A 141 11.95 -11.20 -9.15
CA SER A 141 12.18 -11.54 -10.56
C SER A 141 10.97 -12.22 -11.20
N LYS A 142 10.19 -12.97 -10.43
CA LYS A 142 8.99 -13.64 -10.91
C LYS A 142 7.97 -13.81 -9.81
N THR A 143 6.71 -13.75 -10.19
CA THR A 143 5.57 -14.03 -9.31
C THR A 143 4.57 -14.90 -10.08
N SER A 144 4.04 -15.93 -9.42
CA SER A 144 3.00 -16.81 -9.96
C SER A 144 2.03 -17.21 -8.86
N GLY A 145 0.90 -17.83 -9.24
CA GLY A 145 -0.12 -18.26 -8.29
C GLY A 145 -1.25 -17.24 -8.12
N ALA A 146 -1.90 -17.28 -6.96
CA ALA A 146 -3.07 -16.46 -6.62
C ALA A 146 -3.04 -16.07 -5.13
N PRO A 147 -3.89 -15.13 -4.69
CA PRO A 147 -4.02 -14.79 -3.27
C PRO A 147 -4.16 -16.02 -2.38
N GLY A 148 -3.36 -16.09 -1.34
CA GLY A 148 -3.25 -17.26 -0.44
C GLY A 148 -2.18 -18.29 -0.86
N GLN A 149 -1.72 -18.28 -2.12
CA GLN A 149 -0.81 -19.28 -2.70
C GLN A 149 0.11 -18.68 -3.79
N PHE A 150 0.77 -17.58 -3.47
CA PHE A 150 1.78 -17.05 -4.39
C PHE A 150 3.10 -17.81 -4.26
N SER A 151 3.74 -18.05 -5.40
CA SER A 151 5.15 -18.45 -5.49
C SER A 151 5.94 -17.28 -6.04
N VAL A 152 6.98 -16.86 -5.34
CA VAL A 152 7.76 -15.65 -5.66
C VAL A 152 9.24 -15.98 -5.71
N ASP A 153 9.89 -15.58 -6.79
CA ASP A 153 11.33 -15.69 -6.97
C ASP A 153 12.01 -14.38 -6.57
N ILE A 154 12.82 -14.45 -5.52
CA ILE A 154 13.63 -13.33 -5.00
C ILE A 154 15.04 -13.48 -5.56
N ALA A 155 15.46 -12.55 -6.42
CA ALA A 155 16.78 -12.50 -7.00
C ALA A 155 17.69 -11.59 -6.18
N LYS A 156 18.85 -12.09 -5.76
CA LYS A 156 19.90 -11.32 -5.08
C LYS A 156 20.86 -10.71 -6.09
N GLU A 157 21.30 -9.49 -5.85
CA GLU A 157 22.29 -8.82 -6.69
C GLU A 157 23.62 -9.59 -6.77
N SER A 158 24.01 -10.27 -5.70
CA SER A 158 25.20 -11.15 -5.65
C SER A 158 25.08 -12.43 -6.46
N GLY A 159 23.91 -12.64 -7.11
CA GLY A 159 23.56 -13.86 -7.81
C GLY A 159 22.78 -14.84 -6.93
N GLY A 160 22.01 -15.70 -7.58
CA GLY A 160 21.12 -16.67 -6.95
C GLY A 160 19.68 -16.19 -6.84
N ILE A 161 18.78 -17.16 -6.87
CA ILE A 161 17.33 -16.96 -6.75
C ILE A 161 16.85 -17.83 -5.59
N THR A 162 16.03 -17.24 -4.73
CA THR A 162 15.33 -17.95 -3.66
C THR A 162 13.84 -17.95 -3.99
N THR A 163 13.23 -19.13 -4.12
CA THR A 163 11.80 -19.23 -4.35
C THR A 163 11.07 -19.39 -3.00
N GLU A 164 10.09 -18.54 -2.74
CA GLU A 164 9.32 -18.50 -1.51
C GLU A 164 7.81 -18.62 -1.79
N ASN A 165 7.11 -19.38 -0.95
CA ASN A 165 5.65 -19.50 -0.98
C ASN A 165 5.05 -18.56 0.06
N ILE A 166 4.13 -17.69 -0.37
CA ILE A 166 3.55 -16.61 0.44
C ILE A 166 2.04 -16.51 0.21
N GLY A 167 1.33 -15.99 1.20
CA GLY A 167 -0.12 -15.82 1.14
C GLY A 167 -0.55 -14.47 0.58
N GLY A 168 0.24 -13.40 0.81
CA GLY A 168 -0.09 -12.05 0.39
C GLY A 168 1.13 -11.22 0.06
N ILE A 169 0.95 -10.23 -0.82
CA ILE A 169 2.01 -9.31 -1.24
C ILE A 169 1.59 -7.88 -0.92
N ILE A 170 2.44 -7.14 -0.23
CA ILE A 170 2.29 -5.71 0.03
C ILE A 170 3.32 -4.97 -0.81
N MET A 171 2.84 -4.16 -1.76
CA MET A 171 3.69 -3.34 -2.60
C MET A 171 3.96 -1.98 -1.93
N ALA A 172 5.21 -1.73 -1.55
CA ALA A 172 5.66 -0.50 -0.92
C ALA A 172 6.91 0.08 -1.64
N SER A 173 6.91 0.02 -2.97
CA SER A 173 8.05 0.36 -3.84
C SER A 173 8.41 1.85 -3.85
N GLY A 174 7.59 2.70 -3.21
CA GLY A 174 7.84 4.13 -3.13
C GLY A 174 7.65 4.87 -4.45
N PHE A 175 8.43 5.93 -4.64
CA PHE A 175 8.37 6.77 -5.85
C PHE A 175 9.78 7.23 -6.24
N THR A 176 9.92 7.64 -7.48
CA THR A 176 11.13 8.33 -7.98
C THR A 176 10.85 9.82 -8.01
N PRO A 177 11.66 10.67 -7.34
CA PRO A 177 11.52 12.11 -7.44
C PRO A 177 11.63 12.59 -8.89
N TYR A 178 10.94 13.69 -9.18
CA TYR A 178 11.08 14.34 -10.48
C TYR A 178 12.55 14.76 -10.71
N ASP A 179 13.02 14.57 -11.92
CA ASP A 179 14.36 14.98 -12.30
C ASP A 179 14.45 16.52 -12.38
N MET A 180 15.05 17.10 -11.36
CA MET A 180 15.20 18.55 -11.24
C MET A 180 16.01 19.17 -12.38
N ASN A 181 16.90 18.42 -13.05
CA ASN A 181 17.67 18.91 -14.19
C ASN A 181 16.78 19.29 -15.39
N LYS A 182 15.55 18.80 -15.43
CA LYS A 182 14.53 19.21 -16.41
C LYS A 182 13.88 20.56 -16.11
N LEU A 183 14.13 21.14 -14.95
CA LEU A 183 13.57 22.41 -14.48
C LEU A 183 14.61 23.56 -14.56
N THR A 184 15.36 23.64 -15.65
CA THR A 184 16.42 24.65 -15.84
C THR A 184 15.91 26.08 -15.78
N HIS A 185 14.64 26.30 -16.17
CA HIS A 185 13.95 27.61 -16.06
C HIS A 185 13.69 28.04 -14.62
N LEU A 186 13.69 27.11 -13.64
CA LEU A 186 13.59 27.40 -12.21
C LEU A 186 14.96 27.45 -11.51
N GLY A 187 16.05 27.47 -12.28
CA GLY A 187 17.40 27.55 -11.74
C GLY A 187 18.02 26.20 -11.35
N ALA A 188 17.37 25.07 -11.65
CA ALA A 188 17.94 23.76 -11.40
C ALA A 188 19.24 23.55 -12.20
N GLY A 189 20.26 22.97 -11.55
CA GLY A 189 21.58 22.76 -12.16
C GLY A 189 22.46 24.02 -12.28
N LYS A 190 22.03 25.15 -11.73
CA LYS A 190 22.86 26.36 -11.57
C LYS A 190 23.27 26.42 -10.10
N SER A 191 24.48 26.03 -9.80
CA SER A 191 25.15 26.27 -8.51
C SER A 191 25.98 27.56 -8.59
#